data_2e697e65b52918c646be262a4b2ff7fa
#
_entry.id   2e697e65b52918c646be262a4b2ff7fa
#
_cell.length_a   1.000
_cell.length_b   1.000
_cell.length_c   1.000
_cell.angle_alpha   90.00
_cell.angle_beta   90.00
_cell.angle_gamma   90.00
#
_symmetry.space_group_name_H-M   'P 1'
#
loop_
_entity.id
_entity.type
_entity.pdbx_description
1 polymer ?
#
loop_
_entity_poly.entity_id
_entity_poly.type
_entity_poly.pdbx_seq_one_letter_code
_entity_poly.pdbx_strand_id
1 'polypeptide(L)'
;MIFFKYAKSAIILCSFFGLLFIYSSCNDDTSVKNEYSDIQPTEATFVGGTSCKSCHEEESALWENSHHDQAMKIADATSVLADFNNSTFTHKGITSTFFKKDGEFYVNTEGPDGNFVDYKIIYTFGVTPLQQYIVKFPNGKYQCLVTAWDSVKNKWFHLQPNLDIAHTEWMHWTGGSMNWNNMCADCHSTNLQKNYNSKTDTYATTYSEINVSCEACHGPSSEHVIFYEKEEQIGTPTEMYMGMNMDSKELVQKCARCHSRRAQITEYFDYKGHFLDHYDPQLLTDPTYFLDGQIRDEDYVFASFVQSKMYDLGISCKDCHDMHSMKLKKEGNDLCLSCHTPNYANYEHHFHKVNTEASQCINCHMTGRTYMGNDFRRDHSFRIPRPDQSVNFDTPNACNNCHDDKSASWAADFIVEKYGAERADHFSDHLLKGYGGNKDGFLEVVSNELYPEIARATAINQFINQP
;
A
#
# COMPACT_ATOMS: atom_id res chain seq x y z
N MET A 1 32.15 56.64 -43.17
CA MET A 1 31.10 57.05 -42.20
C MET A 1 29.67 56.61 -42.64
N ILE A 2 29.54 55.82 -43.70
CA ILE A 2 28.25 55.38 -44.25
C ILE A 2 27.94 53.86 -43.81
N PHE A 3 28.96 53.10 -43.59
CA PHE A 3 28.79 51.66 -43.17
C PHE A 3 28.24 51.50 -41.77
N PHE A 4 28.40 52.45 -40.83
CA PHE A 4 27.91 52.27 -39.45
C PHE A 4 26.43 52.65 -39.28
N LYS A 5 25.78 53.28 -40.25
CA LYS A 5 24.35 53.64 -40.13
C LYS A 5 23.42 52.50 -40.50
N TYR A 6 23.86 51.58 -41.38
CA TYR A 6 23.05 50.42 -41.79
C TYR A 6 23.15 49.23 -40.82
N ALA A 7 24.27 49.12 -40.11
CA ALA A 7 24.44 48.07 -39.10
C ALA A 7 23.50 48.24 -37.87
N LYS A 8 23.25 49.51 -37.46
CA LYS A 8 22.32 49.78 -36.34
C LYS A 8 20.87 49.54 -36.73
N SER A 9 20.46 49.83 -37.96
CA SER A 9 19.08 49.57 -38.43
C SER A 9 18.81 48.05 -38.63
N ALA A 10 19.79 47.28 -39.08
CA ALA A 10 19.67 45.85 -39.24
C ALA A 10 19.54 45.11 -37.86
N ILE A 11 20.28 45.56 -36.84
CA ILE A 11 20.21 45.02 -35.48
C ILE A 11 18.86 45.29 -34.83
N ILE A 12 18.30 46.49 -35.03
CA ILE A 12 16.97 46.86 -34.49
C ILE A 12 15.87 46.06 -35.21
N LEU A 13 16.00 45.79 -36.52
CA LEU A 13 15.02 44.99 -37.27
C LEU A 13 15.05 43.50 -36.86
N CYS A 14 16.25 42.94 -36.65
CA CYS A 14 16.42 41.59 -36.16
C CYS A 14 15.90 41.41 -34.71
N SER A 15 16.08 42.45 -33.87
CA SER A 15 15.54 42.42 -32.49
C SER A 15 14.01 42.49 -32.44
N PHE A 16 13.41 43.26 -33.39
CA PHE A 16 11.95 43.37 -33.51
C PHE A 16 11.31 42.08 -34.09
N PHE A 17 11.96 41.42 -35.05
CA PHE A 17 11.53 40.14 -35.56
C PHE A 17 11.75 39.01 -34.55
N GLY A 18 12.80 39.00 -33.76
CA GLY A 18 13.04 38.07 -32.67
C GLY A 18 12.00 38.20 -31.56
N LEU A 19 11.58 39.41 -31.21
CA LEU A 19 10.52 39.62 -30.23
C LEU A 19 9.12 39.22 -30.75
N LEU A 20 8.84 39.39 -32.05
CA LEU A 20 7.61 38.92 -32.67
C LEU A 20 7.53 37.37 -32.73
N PHE A 21 8.67 36.66 -32.92
CA PHE A 21 8.69 35.20 -32.88
C PHE A 21 8.49 34.66 -31.47
N ILE A 22 8.96 35.36 -30.43
CA ILE A 22 8.73 34.97 -29.03
C ILE A 22 7.25 35.18 -28.64
N TYR A 23 6.59 36.23 -29.18
CA TYR A 23 5.15 36.45 -28.93
C TYR A 23 4.22 35.52 -29.73
N SER A 24 4.64 35.04 -30.91
CA SER A 24 3.87 34.08 -31.70
C SER A 24 3.97 32.65 -31.18
N SER A 25 5.01 32.35 -30.40
CA SER A 25 5.18 30.98 -29.81
C SER A 25 4.33 30.74 -28.58
N CYS A 26 3.63 31.74 -28.05
CA CYS A 26 2.73 31.57 -26.90
C CYS A 26 1.24 31.61 -27.26
N ASN A 27 0.89 31.73 -28.57
CA ASN A 27 -0.49 31.71 -29.03
C ASN A 27 -0.78 30.58 -30.02
N ASP A 28 -0.15 29.42 -29.86
CA ASP A 28 -0.74 28.21 -30.37
C ASP A 28 -1.88 27.82 -29.42
N ASP A 29 -3.07 28.33 -29.70
CA ASP A 29 -4.32 27.71 -29.35
C ASP A 29 -4.48 26.36 -30.09
N THR A 30 -3.48 25.49 -29.98
CA THR A 30 -3.79 24.08 -29.92
C THR A 30 -4.31 23.87 -28.50
N SER A 31 -5.61 24.13 -28.31
CA SER A 31 -6.35 23.47 -27.27
C SER A 31 -6.04 21.97 -27.43
N VAL A 32 -5.03 21.47 -26.73
CA VAL A 32 -5.06 20.11 -26.26
C VAL A 32 -6.42 20.07 -25.57
N LYS A 33 -7.43 19.54 -26.24
CA LYS A 33 -8.65 19.15 -25.59
C LYS A 33 -8.16 18.25 -24.47
N ASN A 34 -8.17 18.80 -23.25
CA ASN A 34 -8.03 17.99 -22.07
C ASN A 34 -9.19 17.00 -22.19
N GLU A 35 -8.93 15.77 -22.61
CA GLU A 35 -9.90 14.67 -22.54
C GLU A 35 -10.47 14.53 -21.12
N TYR A 36 -9.81 15.14 -20.14
CA TYR A 36 -10.25 15.26 -18.75
C TYR A 36 -11.23 16.41 -18.46
N SER A 37 -11.47 17.33 -19.39
CA SER A 37 -12.36 18.50 -19.14
C SER A 37 -13.85 18.18 -19.30
N ASP A 38 -14.22 17.01 -19.83
CA ASP A 38 -15.60 16.61 -20.03
C ASP A 38 -16.14 15.63 -18.98
N ILE A 39 -15.32 15.25 -17.99
CA ILE A 39 -15.84 14.58 -16.80
C ILE A 39 -16.50 15.67 -15.95
N GLN A 40 -17.80 15.89 -16.19
CA GLN A 40 -18.60 16.69 -15.24
C GLN A 40 -18.39 16.11 -13.86
N PRO A 41 -18.11 16.94 -12.83
CA PRO A 41 -18.06 16.44 -11.48
C PRO A 41 -19.37 15.68 -11.24
N THR A 42 -19.29 14.40 -10.90
CA THR A 42 -20.49 13.69 -10.47
C THR A 42 -21.03 14.47 -9.28
N GLU A 43 -22.29 14.87 -9.30
CA GLU A 43 -22.97 15.44 -8.13
C GLU A 43 -23.24 14.35 -7.09
N ALA A 44 -22.78 13.13 -7.35
CA ALA A 44 -22.96 11.98 -6.48
C ALA A 44 -22.39 12.23 -5.08
N THR A 45 -23.18 11.89 -4.09
CA THR A 45 -22.84 11.99 -2.67
C THR A 45 -22.77 10.60 -2.03
N PHE A 46 -22.12 10.52 -0.88
CA PHE A 46 -22.05 9.27 -0.12
C PHE A 46 -23.40 9.01 0.59
N VAL A 47 -23.89 7.78 0.48
CA VAL A 47 -25.18 7.35 1.04
C VAL A 47 -25.04 6.39 2.23
N GLY A 48 -23.81 5.89 2.46
CA GLY A 48 -23.47 4.91 3.48
C GLY A 48 -23.80 3.47 3.13
N GLY A 49 -22.96 2.53 3.59
CA GLY A 49 -23.05 1.11 3.23
C GLY A 49 -24.37 0.43 3.60
N THR A 50 -25.11 0.97 4.57
CA THR A 50 -26.42 0.46 4.93
C THR A 50 -27.42 0.55 3.77
N SER A 51 -27.31 1.59 2.94
CA SER A 51 -28.18 1.78 1.78
C SER A 51 -27.96 0.72 0.68
N CYS A 52 -26.80 0.07 0.65
CA CYS A 52 -26.45 -0.94 -0.33
C CYS A 52 -27.06 -2.32 -0.02
N LYS A 53 -27.26 -2.63 1.27
CA LYS A 53 -27.55 -3.99 1.78
C LYS A 53 -28.84 -4.59 1.22
N SER A 54 -29.86 -3.78 0.96
CA SER A 54 -31.17 -4.28 0.50
C SER A 54 -31.17 -4.78 -0.94
N CYS A 55 -30.21 -4.32 -1.76
CA CYS A 55 -30.07 -4.73 -3.15
C CYS A 55 -28.86 -5.66 -3.35
N HIS A 56 -27.83 -5.54 -2.53
CA HIS A 56 -26.57 -6.29 -2.59
C HIS A 56 -26.38 -7.18 -1.34
N GLU A 57 -27.36 -8.07 -1.10
CA GLU A 57 -27.38 -8.93 0.10
C GLU A 57 -26.19 -9.88 0.16
N GLU A 58 -25.79 -10.48 -0.96
CA GLU A 58 -24.69 -11.44 -1.05
C GLU A 58 -23.35 -10.76 -0.78
N GLU A 59 -23.06 -9.67 -1.47
CA GLU A 59 -21.84 -8.89 -1.32
C GLU A 59 -21.72 -8.32 0.10
N SER A 60 -22.83 -7.86 0.66
CA SER A 60 -22.89 -7.36 2.03
C SER A 60 -22.61 -8.44 3.05
N ALA A 61 -23.15 -9.64 2.87
CA ALA A 61 -22.90 -10.79 3.75
C ALA A 61 -21.43 -11.26 3.69
N LEU A 62 -20.81 -11.19 2.50
CA LEU A 62 -19.39 -11.50 2.33
C LEU A 62 -18.48 -10.47 3.00
N TRP A 63 -18.85 -9.18 2.89
CA TRP A 63 -18.09 -8.06 3.48
C TRP A 63 -18.20 -8.03 5.02
N GLU A 64 -19.34 -8.36 5.56
CA GLU A 64 -19.59 -8.33 7.01
C GLU A 64 -18.59 -9.24 7.76
N ASN A 65 -17.97 -8.73 8.81
CA ASN A 65 -16.87 -9.35 9.55
C ASN A 65 -15.58 -9.63 8.74
N SER A 66 -15.45 -9.10 7.52
CA SER A 66 -14.17 -9.07 6.82
C SER A 66 -13.18 -8.15 7.52
N HIS A 67 -11.89 -8.21 7.13
CA HIS A 67 -10.88 -7.28 7.65
C HIS A 67 -11.17 -5.82 7.26
N HIS A 68 -11.88 -5.58 6.16
CA HIS A 68 -12.31 -4.24 5.75
C HIS A 68 -13.41 -3.69 6.66
N ASP A 69 -14.43 -4.49 6.95
CA ASP A 69 -15.46 -4.10 7.94
C ASP A 69 -14.85 -3.87 9.33
N GLN A 70 -13.88 -4.68 9.72
CA GLN A 70 -13.23 -4.62 11.02
C GLN A 70 -11.96 -3.75 11.05
N ALA A 71 -11.68 -3.02 9.96
CA ALA A 71 -10.51 -2.14 9.89
C ALA A 71 -10.50 -1.11 11.02
N MET A 72 -11.67 -0.58 11.36
CA MET A 72 -11.91 0.30 12.50
C MET A 72 -13.31 0.04 13.05
N LYS A 73 -13.45 0.07 14.39
CA LYS A 73 -14.76 0.02 15.10
C LYS A 73 -14.75 0.99 16.27
N ILE A 74 -15.93 1.45 16.68
CA ILE A 74 -16.08 2.13 18.00
C ILE A 74 -15.63 1.15 19.09
N ALA A 75 -14.84 1.63 20.05
CA ALA A 75 -14.36 0.81 21.14
C ALA A 75 -15.51 0.50 22.13
N ASP A 76 -16.02 -0.70 22.07
CA ASP A 76 -17.06 -1.20 22.94
C ASP A 76 -16.79 -2.66 23.37
N ALA A 77 -17.73 -3.25 24.11
CA ALA A 77 -17.58 -4.60 24.65
C ALA A 77 -17.55 -5.69 23.55
N THR A 78 -17.97 -5.39 22.34
CA THR A 78 -18.00 -6.33 21.20
C THR A 78 -16.77 -6.20 20.31
N SER A 79 -16.19 -5.03 20.22
CA SER A 79 -15.06 -4.72 19.33
C SER A 79 -13.70 -4.83 20.01
N VAL A 80 -13.60 -4.60 21.32
CA VAL A 80 -12.35 -4.64 22.08
C VAL A 80 -12.00 -6.08 22.44
N LEU A 81 -10.88 -6.58 21.89
CA LEU A 81 -10.41 -7.96 22.10
C LEU A 81 -9.44 -8.09 23.27
N ALA A 82 -8.73 -7.01 23.65
CA ALA A 82 -7.70 -7.06 24.66
C ALA A 82 -8.25 -7.12 26.09
N ASP A 83 -7.40 -7.56 27.00
CA ASP A 83 -7.66 -7.56 28.43
C ASP A 83 -7.54 -6.14 29.02
N PHE A 84 -8.68 -5.53 29.37
CA PHE A 84 -8.79 -4.25 30.06
C PHE A 84 -9.24 -4.42 31.55
N ASN A 85 -8.91 -5.56 32.19
CA ASN A 85 -9.22 -5.79 33.60
C ASN A 85 -8.02 -5.43 34.50
N ASN A 86 -7.55 -4.20 34.42
CA ASN A 86 -6.34 -3.69 35.10
C ASN A 86 -5.08 -4.46 34.68
N SER A 87 -5.02 -4.93 33.43
CA SER A 87 -3.83 -5.57 32.89
C SER A 87 -2.73 -4.55 32.64
N THR A 88 -1.48 -4.96 32.78
CA THR A 88 -0.32 -4.10 32.61
C THR A 88 0.61 -4.63 31.55
N PHE A 89 1.31 -3.70 30.89
CA PHE A 89 2.41 -4.01 29.98
C PHE A 89 3.56 -3.04 30.17
N THR A 90 4.77 -3.58 30.32
CA THR A 90 5.97 -2.76 30.53
C THR A 90 6.91 -2.89 29.34
N HIS A 91 7.31 -1.75 28.76
CA HIS A 91 8.29 -1.64 27.70
C HIS A 91 9.31 -0.55 28.03
N LYS A 92 10.62 -0.87 28.00
CA LYS A 92 11.72 0.10 28.28
C LYS A 92 11.53 0.94 29.55
N GLY A 93 10.95 0.34 30.60
CA GLY A 93 10.69 1.02 31.88
C GLY A 93 9.36 1.77 31.97
N ILE A 94 8.64 1.96 30.87
CA ILE A 94 7.30 2.56 30.85
C ILE A 94 6.27 1.45 31.04
N THR A 95 5.45 1.58 32.11
CA THR A 95 4.37 0.62 32.40
C THR A 95 3.02 1.24 32.06
N SER A 96 2.36 0.70 31.07
CA SER A 96 0.99 1.06 30.72
C SER A 96 0.00 0.16 31.46
N THR A 97 -1.11 0.72 31.95
CA THR A 97 -2.19 -0.01 32.61
C THR A 97 -3.48 0.15 31.82
N PHE A 98 -4.10 -0.96 31.43
CA PHE A 98 -5.34 -1.01 30.64
C PHE A 98 -6.51 -1.38 31.55
N PHE A 99 -7.52 -0.53 31.60
CA PHE A 99 -8.63 -0.70 32.57
C PHE A 99 -9.97 -0.20 32.01
N LYS A 100 -11.04 -0.58 32.69
CA LYS A 100 -12.41 -0.10 32.43
C LYS A 100 -12.86 0.87 33.49
N LYS A 101 -13.54 1.94 33.07
CA LYS A 101 -14.18 2.93 33.96
C LYS A 101 -15.51 3.33 33.34
N ASP A 102 -16.58 3.22 34.09
CA ASP A 102 -17.95 3.57 33.68
C ASP A 102 -18.39 2.85 32.38
N GLY A 103 -17.93 1.61 32.18
CA GLY A 103 -18.22 0.81 30.99
C GLY A 103 -17.35 1.10 29.78
N GLU A 104 -16.46 2.09 29.87
CA GLU A 104 -15.57 2.51 28.81
C GLU A 104 -14.11 2.06 29.01
N PHE A 105 -13.29 2.05 27.98
CA PHE A 105 -11.93 1.54 27.95
C PHE A 105 -10.92 2.68 28.09
N TYR A 106 -9.90 2.48 28.93
CA TYR A 106 -8.85 3.46 29.21
C TYR A 106 -7.49 2.81 29.25
N VAL A 107 -6.47 3.62 28.91
CA VAL A 107 -5.07 3.30 29.19
C VAL A 107 -4.45 4.41 30.03
N ASN A 108 -3.79 4.06 31.13
CA ASN A 108 -2.89 4.94 31.85
C ASN A 108 -1.48 4.70 31.28
N THR A 109 -0.88 5.70 30.67
CA THR A 109 0.45 5.59 30.04
C THR A 109 1.12 6.96 29.94
N GLU A 110 2.40 6.99 29.58
CA GLU A 110 3.18 8.20 29.38
C GLU A 110 2.60 9.06 28.25
N GLY A 111 2.39 10.34 28.54
CA GLY A 111 1.91 11.36 27.61
C GLY A 111 3.05 12.13 26.92
N PRO A 112 2.69 13.19 26.13
CA PRO A 112 3.66 13.97 25.36
C PRO A 112 4.61 14.82 26.25
N ASP A 113 4.32 14.96 27.52
CA ASP A 113 5.11 15.70 28.52
C ASP A 113 5.86 14.78 29.49
N GLY A 114 5.82 13.46 29.26
CA GLY A 114 6.44 12.45 30.12
C GLY A 114 5.59 12.09 31.37
N ASN A 115 4.44 12.73 31.58
CA ASN A 115 3.56 12.42 32.69
C ASN A 115 2.59 11.29 32.33
N PHE A 116 2.24 10.46 33.31
CA PHE A 116 1.26 9.40 33.15
C PHE A 116 -0.17 9.97 33.29
N VAL A 117 -1.00 9.74 32.30
CA VAL A 117 -2.38 10.22 32.22
C VAL A 117 -3.32 9.11 31.77
N ASP A 118 -4.57 9.15 32.21
CA ASP A 118 -5.63 8.27 31.75
C ASP A 118 -6.15 8.75 30.40
N TYR A 119 -5.98 7.95 29.35
CA TYR A 119 -6.49 8.22 28.01
C TYR A 119 -7.65 7.29 27.70
N LYS A 120 -8.79 7.88 27.28
CA LYS A 120 -9.95 7.11 26.82
C LYS A 120 -9.66 6.54 25.42
N ILE A 121 -9.88 5.24 25.27
CA ILE A 121 -9.89 4.56 23.99
C ILE A 121 -11.23 4.82 23.31
N ILE A 122 -11.20 5.30 22.06
CA ILE A 122 -12.41 5.64 21.29
C ILE A 122 -12.68 4.71 20.13
N TYR A 123 -11.61 4.14 19.52
CA TYR A 123 -11.71 3.18 18.43
C TYR A 123 -10.76 2.01 18.66
N THR A 124 -11.17 0.85 18.16
CA THR A 124 -10.27 -0.26 17.84
C THR A 124 -9.78 -0.10 16.42
N PHE A 125 -8.57 -0.61 16.15
CA PHE A 125 -7.87 -0.49 14.87
C PHE A 125 -7.31 -1.86 14.50
N GLY A 126 -7.90 -2.51 13.49
CA GLY A 126 -7.65 -3.90 13.14
C GLY A 126 -8.30 -4.91 14.10
N VAL A 127 -8.15 -6.19 13.79
CA VAL A 127 -8.78 -7.30 14.54
C VAL A 127 -7.82 -8.48 14.74
N THR A 128 -7.16 -8.94 13.68
CA THR A 128 -6.22 -10.06 13.72
C THR A 128 -5.12 -9.87 12.66
N PRO A 129 -3.86 -10.26 12.94
CA PRO A 129 -3.34 -10.90 14.16
C PRO A 129 -3.12 -9.94 15.31
N LEU A 130 -3.29 -8.63 15.08
CA LEU A 130 -3.15 -7.59 16.11
C LEU A 130 -4.34 -6.63 16.10
N GLN A 131 -4.61 -6.06 17.27
CA GLN A 131 -5.53 -4.96 17.43
C GLN A 131 -4.84 -3.80 18.17
N GLN A 132 -4.88 -2.61 17.57
CA GLN A 132 -4.41 -1.36 18.16
C GLN A 132 -5.59 -0.53 18.67
N TYR A 133 -5.29 0.58 19.36
CA TYR A 133 -6.28 1.41 20.02
C TYR A 133 -6.01 2.87 19.73
N ILE A 134 -7.07 3.62 19.48
CA ILE A 134 -7.03 5.05 19.14
C ILE A 134 -7.53 5.90 20.27
N VAL A 135 -6.76 6.94 20.59
CA VAL A 135 -7.05 7.97 21.59
C VAL A 135 -7.30 9.31 20.88
N LYS A 136 -8.26 10.10 21.35
CA LYS A 136 -8.53 11.45 20.84
C LYS A 136 -7.92 12.52 21.75
N PHE A 137 -7.18 13.43 21.14
CA PHE A 137 -6.62 14.61 21.80
C PHE A 137 -7.50 15.85 21.61
N PRO A 138 -7.41 16.88 22.51
CA PRO A 138 -8.28 18.08 22.47
C PRO A 138 -8.20 18.88 21.16
N ASN A 139 -7.04 18.87 20.47
CA ASN A 139 -6.85 19.57 19.19
C ASN A 139 -7.39 18.79 17.97
N GLY A 140 -8.17 17.74 18.18
CA GLY A 140 -8.75 16.90 17.13
C GLY A 140 -7.79 15.87 16.55
N LYS A 141 -6.56 15.77 17.05
CA LYS A 141 -5.64 14.68 16.72
C LYS A 141 -6.17 13.36 17.27
N TYR A 142 -6.14 12.34 16.44
CA TYR A 142 -6.34 10.96 16.84
C TYR A 142 -4.96 10.29 16.84
N GLN A 143 -4.58 9.66 17.95
CA GLN A 143 -3.28 9.02 18.13
C GLN A 143 -3.44 7.52 18.32
N CYS A 144 -2.68 6.75 17.57
CA CYS A 144 -2.64 5.30 17.67
C CYS A 144 -1.59 4.88 18.70
N LEU A 145 -1.96 4.00 19.63
CA LEU A 145 -1.01 3.44 20.58
C LEU A 145 0.01 2.54 19.86
N VAL A 146 1.26 2.59 20.27
CA VAL A 146 2.32 1.65 19.84
C VAL A 146 2.26 0.32 20.62
N THR A 147 1.53 0.28 21.73
CA THR A 147 1.20 -0.96 22.43
C THR A 147 -0.05 -1.56 21.82
N ALA A 148 0.03 -2.79 21.35
CA ALA A 148 -1.00 -3.50 20.65
C ALA A 148 -1.34 -4.83 21.34
N TRP A 149 -2.50 -5.37 21.02
CA TRP A 149 -2.95 -6.68 21.46
C TRP A 149 -2.70 -7.72 20.37
N ASP A 150 -1.92 -8.76 20.68
CA ASP A 150 -1.79 -9.96 19.85
C ASP A 150 -3.05 -10.81 20.07
N SER A 151 -3.96 -10.78 19.09
CA SER A 151 -5.25 -11.48 19.20
C SER A 151 -5.13 -12.99 19.04
N VAL A 152 -3.99 -13.49 18.56
CA VAL A 152 -3.71 -14.93 18.43
C VAL A 152 -3.10 -15.49 19.71
N LYS A 153 -2.16 -14.77 20.32
CA LYS A 153 -1.47 -15.20 21.56
C LYS A 153 -2.11 -14.62 22.84
N ASN A 154 -3.13 -13.79 22.70
CA ASN A 154 -3.86 -13.13 23.81
C ASN A 154 -2.91 -12.43 24.78
N LYS A 155 -2.08 -11.51 24.26
CA LYS A 155 -1.14 -10.74 25.09
C LYS A 155 -0.85 -9.36 24.50
N TRP A 156 -0.52 -8.42 25.39
CA TRP A 156 0.04 -7.13 24.98
C TRP A 156 1.46 -7.28 24.43
N PHE A 157 1.81 -6.45 23.45
CA PHE A 157 3.16 -6.33 22.92
C PHE A 157 3.41 -4.93 22.38
N HIS A 158 4.66 -4.58 22.12
CA HIS A 158 5.05 -3.30 21.54
C HIS A 158 5.41 -3.46 20.06
N LEU A 159 4.89 -2.58 19.19
CA LEU A 159 5.13 -2.64 17.73
C LEU A 159 6.60 -2.46 17.36
N GLN A 160 7.34 -1.70 18.16
CA GLN A 160 8.75 -1.41 17.97
C GLN A 160 9.59 -1.91 19.18
N PRO A 161 9.70 -3.24 19.38
CA PRO A 161 10.23 -3.79 20.64
C PRO A 161 11.71 -3.48 20.87
N ASN A 162 12.46 -3.18 19.81
CA ASN A 162 13.89 -2.93 19.86
C ASN A 162 14.25 -1.44 20.02
N LEU A 163 13.26 -0.53 19.85
CA LEU A 163 13.49 0.90 19.95
C LEU A 163 13.20 1.41 21.37
N ASP A 164 14.02 2.35 21.80
CA ASP A 164 13.78 3.16 22.98
C ASP A 164 13.40 4.56 22.50
N ILE A 165 12.11 4.91 22.61
CA ILE A 165 11.54 6.11 22.00
C ILE A 165 11.08 7.04 23.11
N ALA A 166 11.77 8.18 23.26
CA ALA A 166 11.40 9.18 24.26
C ALA A 166 10.09 9.91 23.89
N HIS A 167 9.37 10.39 24.91
CA HIS A 167 8.08 11.08 24.72
C HIS A 167 8.15 12.34 23.82
N THR A 168 9.34 12.91 23.64
CA THR A 168 9.57 14.08 22.78
C THR A 168 9.85 13.73 21.33
N GLU A 169 10.01 12.44 20.99
CA GLU A 169 10.36 12.01 19.65
C GLU A 169 9.15 11.92 18.73
N TRP A 170 9.38 12.15 17.44
CA TRP A 170 8.36 12.05 16.40
C TRP A 170 7.73 10.65 16.31
N MET A 171 8.51 9.59 16.64
CA MET A 171 8.04 8.20 16.65
C MET A 171 7.29 7.80 17.93
N HIS A 172 7.27 8.65 18.97
CA HIS A 172 6.46 8.37 20.15
C HIS A 172 4.98 8.27 19.79
N TRP A 173 4.19 7.49 20.54
CA TRP A 173 2.78 7.27 20.22
C TRP A 173 1.94 8.57 20.18
N THR A 174 2.38 9.62 20.85
CA THR A 174 1.77 10.96 20.80
C THR A 174 2.35 11.83 19.67
N GLY A 175 3.38 11.35 18.97
CA GLY A 175 4.07 12.06 17.91
C GLY A 175 3.41 11.92 16.54
N GLY A 176 4.07 12.49 15.53
CA GLY A 176 3.53 12.56 14.16
C GLY A 176 3.40 11.22 13.47
N SER A 177 4.30 10.26 13.74
CA SER A 177 4.29 8.92 13.13
C SER A 177 3.03 8.11 13.47
N MET A 178 2.43 8.37 14.63
CA MET A 178 1.25 7.65 15.12
C MET A 178 -0.03 8.50 15.03
N ASN A 179 0.02 9.64 14.31
CA ASN A 179 -1.16 10.47 14.06
C ASN A 179 -2.08 9.79 13.04
N TRP A 180 -3.20 9.24 13.53
CA TRP A 180 -4.17 8.52 12.70
C TRP A 180 -4.73 9.38 11.57
N ASN A 181 -5.04 10.67 11.82
CA ASN A 181 -5.62 11.56 10.81
C ASN A 181 -4.80 11.66 9.52
N ASN A 182 -3.47 11.56 9.63
CA ASN A 182 -2.56 11.67 8.47
C ASN A 182 -2.00 10.34 7.98
N MET A 183 -1.71 9.43 8.91
CA MET A 183 -0.93 8.23 8.59
C MET A 183 -1.81 7.02 8.27
N CYS A 184 -3.01 6.94 8.83
CA CYS A 184 -3.81 5.71 8.81
C CYS A 184 -5.19 5.90 8.18
N ALA A 185 -5.82 7.06 8.41
CA ALA A 185 -7.24 7.29 8.18
C ALA A 185 -7.68 7.11 6.73
N ASP A 186 -6.86 7.50 5.76
CA ASP A 186 -7.21 7.41 4.33
C ASP A 186 -7.41 5.96 3.85
N CYS A 187 -6.69 5.01 4.47
CA CYS A 187 -6.82 3.58 4.18
C CYS A 187 -7.82 2.85 5.11
N HIS A 188 -8.16 3.45 6.25
CA HIS A 188 -8.96 2.82 7.32
C HIS A 188 -10.29 3.52 7.61
N SER A 189 -10.76 4.37 6.68
CA SER A 189 -12.09 4.99 6.74
C SER A 189 -12.65 5.20 5.35
N THR A 190 -13.92 5.58 5.26
CA THR A 190 -14.61 5.89 4.02
C THR A 190 -14.83 7.39 3.90
N ASN A 191 -14.45 8.00 2.77
CA ASN A 191 -14.61 9.43 2.48
C ASN A 191 -13.93 10.33 3.53
N LEU A 192 -12.65 10.11 3.77
CA LEU A 192 -11.89 10.91 4.71
C LEU A 192 -11.76 12.37 4.25
N GLN A 193 -12.10 13.30 5.13
CA GLN A 193 -11.76 14.72 5.02
C GLN A 193 -10.90 15.11 6.22
N LYS A 194 -9.61 15.35 6.01
CA LYS A 194 -8.66 15.64 7.11
C LYS A 194 -8.98 16.93 7.82
N ASN A 195 -9.37 17.97 7.06
CA ASN A 195 -9.70 19.32 7.55
C ASN A 195 -8.64 19.83 8.54
N TYR A 196 -7.37 19.72 8.13
CA TYR A 196 -6.26 20.19 8.94
C TYR A 196 -6.03 21.69 8.79
N ASN A 197 -5.92 22.37 9.91
CA ASN A 197 -5.55 23.78 9.95
C ASN A 197 -4.10 23.92 10.42
N SER A 198 -3.19 24.22 9.49
CA SER A 198 -1.75 24.35 9.76
C SER A 198 -1.39 25.57 10.64
N LYS A 199 -2.25 26.59 10.72
CA LYS A 199 -1.98 27.77 11.55
C LYS A 199 -2.23 27.52 13.03
N THR A 200 -3.18 26.64 13.35
CA THR A 200 -3.57 26.32 14.73
C THR A 200 -3.15 24.91 15.15
N ASP A 201 -2.58 24.11 14.26
CA ASP A 201 -2.25 22.70 14.44
C ASP A 201 -3.43 21.89 14.98
N THR A 202 -4.60 22.07 14.32
CA THR A 202 -5.85 21.42 14.73
C THR A 202 -6.47 20.66 13.57
N TYR A 203 -7.23 19.62 13.92
CA TYR A 203 -8.00 18.80 12.98
C TYR A 203 -9.49 18.92 13.24
N ALA A 204 -10.28 19.03 12.18
CA ALA A 204 -11.73 18.86 12.17
C ALA A 204 -12.11 17.66 11.27
N THR A 205 -11.39 16.57 11.40
CA THR A 205 -11.51 15.39 10.54
C THR A 205 -12.91 14.81 10.55
N THR A 206 -13.44 14.56 9.34
CA THR A 206 -14.71 13.88 9.12
C THR A 206 -14.53 12.70 8.17
N TYR A 207 -15.47 11.77 8.21
CA TYR A 207 -15.56 10.61 7.32
C TYR A 207 -17.04 10.20 7.22
N SER A 208 -17.42 9.49 6.16
CA SER A 208 -18.77 8.95 6.03
C SER A 208 -18.97 7.73 6.94
N GLU A 209 -17.96 6.83 6.98
CA GLU A 209 -17.95 5.65 7.85
C GLU A 209 -16.54 5.43 8.40
N ILE A 210 -16.44 4.93 9.64
CA ILE A 210 -15.15 4.78 10.31
C ILE A 210 -14.34 3.59 9.78
N ASN A 211 -14.96 2.64 9.12
CA ASN A 211 -14.32 1.48 8.51
C ASN A 211 -14.19 1.61 7.00
N VAL A 212 -13.64 0.61 6.33
CA VAL A 212 -13.58 0.48 4.87
C VAL A 212 -14.89 -0.14 4.39
N SER A 213 -15.89 0.72 4.18
CA SER A 213 -17.22 0.33 3.74
C SER A 213 -17.33 0.25 2.21
N CYS A 214 -18.54 -0.06 1.70
CA CYS A 214 -18.80 -0.21 0.26
C CYS A 214 -18.28 0.97 -0.57
N GLU A 215 -18.59 2.19 -0.15
CA GLU A 215 -18.21 3.40 -0.88
C GLU A 215 -16.73 3.78 -0.73
N ALA A 216 -15.96 3.13 0.15
CA ALA A 216 -14.51 3.28 0.17
C ALA A 216 -13.87 2.73 -1.13
N CYS A 217 -14.48 1.69 -1.71
CA CYS A 217 -14.08 1.09 -2.97
C CYS A 217 -14.92 1.59 -4.16
N HIS A 218 -16.23 1.67 -4.01
CA HIS A 218 -17.14 1.99 -5.11
C HIS A 218 -17.33 3.49 -5.36
N GLY A 219 -16.88 4.35 -4.42
CA GLY A 219 -17.09 5.79 -4.49
C GLY A 219 -18.51 6.24 -4.13
N PRO A 220 -18.80 7.54 -4.26
CA PRO A 220 -20.10 8.11 -3.91
C PRO A 220 -21.23 7.53 -4.79
N SER A 221 -22.28 7.00 -4.15
CA SER A 221 -23.23 6.10 -4.80
C SER A 221 -24.66 6.66 -4.93
N SER A 222 -24.92 7.93 -4.55
CA SER A 222 -26.30 8.47 -4.56
C SER A 222 -26.98 8.40 -5.93
N GLU A 223 -26.25 8.68 -7.01
CA GLU A 223 -26.83 8.61 -8.37
C GLU A 223 -27.15 7.17 -8.79
N HIS A 224 -26.31 6.20 -8.38
CA HIS A 224 -26.57 4.79 -8.60
C HIS A 224 -27.85 4.35 -7.88
N VAL A 225 -28.02 4.69 -6.61
CA VAL A 225 -29.22 4.36 -5.84
C VAL A 225 -30.46 4.99 -6.48
N ILE A 226 -30.41 6.29 -6.77
CA ILE A 226 -31.54 7.02 -7.42
C ILE A 226 -31.88 6.41 -8.75
N PHE A 227 -30.92 5.94 -9.56
CA PHE A 227 -31.18 5.32 -10.84
C PHE A 227 -31.98 4.02 -10.70
N TYR A 228 -31.57 3.14 -9.74
CA TYR A 228 -32.21 1.82 -9.57
C TYR A 228 -33.48 1.85 -8.71
N GLU A 229 -33.74 2.91 -7.96
CA GLU A 229 -35.01 3.10 -7.25
C GLU A 229 -36.15 3.63 -8.13
N LYS A 230 -35.85 4.10 -9.35
CA LYS A 230 -36.90 4.54 -10.30
C LYS A 230 -37.69 3.34 -10.81
N GLU A 231 -39.03 3.53 -11.01
CA GLU A 231 -39.91 2.50 -11.60
C GLU A 231 -39.47 2.13 -13.02
N GLU A 232 -38.98 3.13 -13.80
CA GLU A 232 -38.42 2.93 -15.12
C GLU A 232 -37.00 3.43 -15.17
N GLN A 233 -36.02 2.53 -15.42
CA GLN A 233 -34.62 2.90 -15.65
C GLN A 233 -34.43 3.37 -17.08
N ILE A 234 -34.48 4.68 -17.30
CA ILE A 234 -34.24 5.30 -18.60
C ILE A 234 -32.82 5.86 -18.64
N GLY A 235 -32.02 5.41 -19.59
CA GLY A 235 -30.62 5.82 -19.76
C GLY A 235 -29.61 4.79 -19.23
N THR A 236 -28.39 5.23 -19.04
CA THR A 236 -27.28 4.42 -18.49
C THR A 236 -27.02 4.84 -17.05
N PRO A 237 -26.83 3.92 -16.10
CA PRO A 237 -26.43 4.27 -14.75
C PRO A 237 -25.06 4.98 -14.76
N THR A 238 -24.89 5.90 -13.81
CA THR A 238 -23.59 6.55 -13.60
C THR A 238 -22.52 5.49 -13.25
N GLU A 239 -21.39 5.57 -13.92
CA GLU A 239 -20.27 4.66 -13.65
C GLU A 239 -19.70 4.90 -12.26
N MET A 240 -19.58 3.82 -11.50
CA MET A 240 -18.98 3.84 -10.16
C MET A 240 -17.45 3.87 -10.27
N TYR A 241 -16.77 4.45 -9.27
CA TYR A 241 -15.31 4.48 -9.23
C TYR A 241 -14.68 3.08 -9.34
N MET A 242 -15.28 2.07 -8.72
CA MET A 242 -14.96 0.66 -8.93
C MET A 242 -16.22 -0.05 -9.44
N GLY A 243 -16.22 -0.50 -10.69
CA GLY A 243 -17.35 -1.13 -11.34
C GLY A 243 -16.98 -2.49 -11.95
N MET A 244 -17.96 -3.13 -12.62
CA MET A 244 -17.79 -4.49 -13.18
C MET A 244 -16.89 -4.56 -14.43
N ASN A 245 -16.77 -3.48 -15.18
CA ASN A 245 -16.10 -3.45 -16.49
C ASN A 245 -14.63 -3.04 -16.43
N MET A 246 -14.02 -3.00 -15.26
CA MET A 246 -12.61 -2.64 -15.08
C MET A 246 -11.68 -3.70 -15.67
N ASP A 247 -10.65 -3.25 -16.36
CA ASP A 247 -9.53 -4.13 -16.68
C ASP A 247 -8.68 -4.44 -15.43
N SER A 248 -7.79 -5.41 -15.57
CA SER A 248 -6.98 -5.90 -14.44
C SER A 248 -6.02 -4.84 -13.89
N LYS A 249 -5.43 -4.02 -14.76
CA LYS A 249 -4.47 -2.97 -14.34
C LYS A 249 -5.19 -1.85 -13.62
N GLU A 250 -6.36 -1.46 -14.12
CA GLU A 250 -7.20 -0.46 -13.49
C GLU A 250 -7.65 -0.93 -12.10
N LEU A 251 -8.13 -2.17 -11.96
CA LEU A 251 -8.52 -2.73 -10.67
C LEU A 251 -7.37 -2.70 -9.67
N VAL A 252 -6.16 -3.08 -10.08
CA VAL A 252 -4.98 -3.05 -9.19
C VAL A 252 -4.67 -1.62 -8.73
N GLN A 253 -4.81 -0.60 -9.60
CA GLN A 253 -4.63 0.80 -9.21
C GLN A 253 -5.68 1.27 -8.18
N LYS A 254 -6.94 0.82 -8.31
CA LYS A 254 -7.98 1.13 -7.30
C LYS A 254 -7.63 0.55 -5.93
N CYS A 255 -7.14 -0.69 -5.89
CA CYS A 255 -6.67 -1.32 -4.65
C CYS A 255 -5.41 -0.63 -4.09
N ALA A 256 -4.52 -0.15 -4.97
CA ALA A 256 -3.28 0.53 -4.60
C ALA A 256 -3.50 1.74 -3.70
N ARG A 257 -4.66 2.43 -3.80
CA ARG A 257 -5.00 3.54 -2.92
C ARG A 257 -4.70 3.23 -1.45
N CYS A 258 -5.06 2.03 -0.99
CA CYS A 258 -4.86 1.60 0.40
C CYS A 258 -3.74 0.54 0.53
N HIS A 259 -3.53 -0.27 -0.50
CA HIS A 259 -2.58 -1.39 -0.48
C HIS A 259 -1.21 -1.04 -1.08
N SER A 260 -0.80 0.23 -1.00
CA SER A 260 0.55 0.70 -1.33
C SER A 260 1.16 1.55 -0.22
N ARG A 261 2.46 1.47 -0.02
CA ARG A 261 3.20 2.53 0.70
C ARG A 261 3.35 3.70 -0.25
N ARG A 262 2.92 4.88 0.18
CA ARG A 262 2.80 6.03 -0.70
C ARG A 262 2.75 7.35 0.07
N ALA A 263 3.11 8.44 -0.59
CA ALA A 263 2.74 9.78 -0.17
C ALA A 263 1.40 10.18 -0.83
N GLN A 264 0.59 10.97 -0.15
CA GLN A 264 -0.62 11.58 -0.72
C GLN A 264 -0.26 12.96 -1.26
N ILE A 265 -0.56 13.21 -2.55
CA ILE A 265 -0.23 14.45 -3.25
C ILE A 265 -1.39 15.45 -3.14
N THR A 266 -2.63 14.96 -3.16
CA THR A 266 -3.85 15.79 -3.05
C THR A 266 -4.30 15.90 -1.59
N GLU A 267 -5.05 16.95 -1.24
CA GLU A 267 -5.55 17.19 0.12
C GLU A 267 -6.49 16.07 0.58
N TYR A 268 -7.34 15.60 -0.34
CA TYR A 268 -8.25 14.47 -0.14
C TYR A 268 -8.38 13.67 -1.44
N PHE A 269 -8.91 12.47 -1.34
CA PHE A 269 -9.20 11.62 -2.49
C PHE A 269 -10.65 11.82 -2.94
N ASP A 270 -10.84 12.20 -4.19
CA ASP A 270 -12.15 12.56 -4.76
C ASP A 270 -12.80 11.44 -5.58
N TYR A 271 -12.22 10.24 -5.60
CA TYR A 271 -12.69 9.09 -6.36
C TYR A 271 -12.71 9.30 -7.88
N LYS A 272 -11.79 10.13 -8.39
CA LYS A 272 -11.62 10.41 -9.83
C LYS A 272 -10.18 10.17 -10.25
N GLY A 273 -9.97 10.12 -11.57
CA GLY A 273 -8.64 10.03 -12.16
C GLY A 273 -7.91 8.71 -11.89
N HIS A 274 -6.63 8.73 -12.14
CA HIS A 274 -5.72 7.61 -11.93
C HIS A 274 -5.08 7.65 -10.55
N PHE A 275 -4.61 6.50 -10.08
CA PHE A 275 -3.91 6.41 -8.81
C PHE A 275 -2.76 7.42 -8.66
N LEU A 276 -1.96 7.61 -9.71
CA LEU A 276 -0.81 8.53 -9.69
C LEU A 276 -1.20 10.02 -9.73
N ASP A 277 -2.46 10.37 -9.98
CA ASP A 277 -2.93 11.75 -9.87
C ASP A 277 -3.05 12.20 -8.41
N HIS A 278 -3.20 11.24 -7.49
CA HIS A 278 -3.43 11.47 -6.08
C HIS A 278 -2.28 11.00 -5.17
N TYR A 279 -1.47 10.04 -5.66
CA TYR A 279 -0.50 9.36 -4.82
C TYR A 279 0.84 9.15 -5.52
N ASP A 280 1.92 9.28 -4.74
CA ASP A 280 3.29 8.95 -5.14
C ASP A 280 3.70 7.64 -4.44
N PRO A 281 3.72 6.49 -5.14
CA PRO A 281 4.06 5.20 -4.55
C PRO A 281 5.55 5.10 -4.27
N GLN A 282 5.90 4.37 -3.19
CA GLN A 282 7.27 4.01 -2.87
C GLN A 282 7.90 3.20 -4.00
N LEU A 283 9.08 3.64 -4.46
CA LEU A 283 9.92 2.88 -5.39
C LEU A 283 10.65 1.73 -4.67
N LEU A 284 11.22 0.79 -5.46
CA LEU A 284 11.94 -0.39 -4.95
C LEU A 284 13.33 -0.01 -4.42
N THR A 285 13.38 0.78 -3.36
CA THR A 285 14.61 1.35 -2.82
C THR A 285 14.79 1.01 -1.33
N ASP A 286 16.07 0.93 -0.89
CA ASP A 286 16.40 0.86 0.54
C ASP A 286 15.84 2.10 1.29
N PRO A 287 15.34 1.98 2.52
CA PRO A 287 15.35 0.77 3.38
C PRO A 287 14.11 -0.13 3.24
N THR A 288 13.18 0.18 2.36
CA THR A 288 11.86 -0.48 2.29
C THR A 288 11.87 -1.74 1.43
N TYR A 289 12.77 -1.79 0.43
CA TYR A 289 13.01 -2.96 -0.41
C TYR A 289 14.48 -3.39 -0.34
N PHE A 290 14.73 -4.67 -0.58
CA PHE A 290 16.07 -5.14 -0.90
C PHE A 290 16.49 -4.67 -2.29
N LEU A 291 17.79 -4.70 -2.57
CA LEU A 291 18.36 -4.18 -3.81
C LEU A 291 17.87 -4.90 -5.08
N ASP A 292 17.37 -6.11 -4.93
CA ASP A 292 16.77 -6.91 -6.00
C ASP A 292 15.25 -6.66 -6.16
N GLY A 293 14.65 -5.81 -5.33
CA GLY A 293 13.23 -5.46 -5.32
C GLY A 293 12.35 -6.36 -4.48
N GLN A 294 12.88 -7.32 -3.69
CA GLN A 294 12.09 -8.03 -2.69
C GLN A 294 11.69 -7.10 -1.55
N ILE A 295 10.49 -7.31 -1.00
CA ILE A 295 9.99 -6.49 0.10
C ILE A 295 10.84 -6.68 1.38
N ARG A 296 11.21 -5.57 2.03
CA ARG A 296 12.04 -5.58 3.25
C ARG A 296 11.31 -5.04 4.46
N ASP A 297 10.57 -3.96 4.30
CA ASP A 297 9.78 -3.33 5.35
C ASP A 297 8.30 -3.33 5.01
N GLU A 298 7.47 -2.70 5.79
CA GLU A 298 6.02 -2.65 5.58
C GLU A 298 5.64 -1.75 4.39
N ASP A 299 5.58 -2.34 3.19
CA ASP A 299 5.26 -1.64 1.93
C ASP A 299 3.94 -2.11 1.30
N TYR A 300 3.19 -2.92 2.02
CA TYR A 300 1.94 -3.53 1.54
C TYR A 300 2.18 -4.41 0.30
N VAL A 301 1.24 -4.49 -0.64
CA VAL A 301 1.34 -5.48 -1.73
C VAL A 301 1.50 -4.87 -3.13
N PHE A 302 1.15 -3.61 -3.33
CA PHE A 302 1.08 -3.02 -4.67
C PHE A 302 2.41 -3.08 -5.40
N ALA A 303 3.46 -2.47 -4.83
CA ALA A 303 4.75 -2.37 -5.52
C ALA A 303 5.44 -3.73 -5.70
N SER A 304 5.15 -4.71 -4.82
CA SER A 304 5.57 -6.10 -5.03
C SER A 304 4.81 -6.74 -6.19
N PHE A 305 3.47 -6.58 -6.23
CA PHE A 305 2.63 -7.24 -7.22
C PHE A 305 2.90 -6.73 -8.65
N VAL A 306 3.04 -5.42 -8.84
CA VAL A 306 3.32 -4.84 -10.17
C VAL A 306 4.70 -5.17 -10.73
N GLN A 307 5.58 -5.81 -9.95
CA GLN A 307 6.83 -6.40 -10.44
C GLN A 307 6.62 -7.76 -11.12
N SER A 308 5.48 -8.42 -10.88
CA SER A 308 5.27 -9.80 -11.28
C SER A 308 4.89 -9.95 -12.74
N LYS A 309 5.31 -11.06 -13.36
CA LYS A 309 4.82 -11.44 -14.69
C LYS A 309 3.31 -11.69 -14.73
N MET A 310 2.70 -12.07 -13.60
CA MET A 310 1.26 -12.24 -13.53
C MET A 310 0.51 -10.93 -13.73
N TYR A 311 0.97 -9.84 -13.10
CA TYR A 311 0.41 -8.50 -13.36
C TYR A 311 0.55 -8.09 -14.83
N ASP A 312 1.72 -8.29 -15.43
CA ASP A 312 1.96 -7.98 -16.84
C ASP A 312 1.04 -8.76 -17.79
N LEU A 313 0.70 -10.00 -17.44
CA LEU A 313 -0.23 -10.86 -18.17
C LEU A 313 -1.71 -10.60 -17.86
N GLY A 314 -2.04 -9.55 -17.12
CA GLY A 314 -3.40 -9.15 -16.84
C GLY A 314 -4.07 -9.87 -15.68
N ILE A 315 -3.30 -10.52 -14.80
CA ILE A 315 -3.83 -11.05 -13.53
C ILE A 315 -3.95 -9.91 -12.52
N SER A 316 -4.97 -9.98 -11.68
CA SER A 316 -5.28 -8.98 -10.67
C SER A 316 -5.66 -9.60 -9.32
N CYS A 317 -5.93 -8.78 -8.34
CA CYS A 317 -6.30 -9.22 -6.99
C CYS A 317 -7.53 -10.16 -6.99
N LYS A 318 -8.52 -9.86 -7.85
CA LYS A 318 -9.78 -10.64 -7.96
C LYS A 318 -9.59 -12.06 -8.46
N ASP A 319 -8.45 -12.39 -9.08
CA ASP A 319 -8.21 -13.74 -9.60
C ASP A 319 -7.87 -14.72 -8.48
N CYS A 320 -7.28 -14.22 -7.40
CA CYS A 320 -6.88 -14.99 -6.22
C CYS A 320 -7.81 -14.78 -5.02
N HIS A 321 -8.32 -13.57 -4.82
CA HIS A 321 -9.15 -13.18 -3.68
C HIS A 321 -10.61 -12.96 -4.10
N ASP A 322 -11.54 -13.29 -3.21
CA ASP A 322 -12.89 -12.75 -3.26
C ASP A 322 -12.87 -11.29 -2.82
N MET A 323 -13.48 -10.39 -3.61
CA MET A 323 -13.30 -8.96 -3.45
C MET A 323 -14.06 -8.34 -2.27
N HIS A 324 -15.05 -9.04 -1.71
CA HIS A 324 -15.84 -8.57 -0.58
C HIS A 324 -15.39 -9.19 0.74
N SER A 325 -15.18 -10.50 0.78
CA SER A 325 -14.67 -11.18 1.96
C SER A 325 -13.15 -11.09 2.13
N MET A 326 -12.42 -10.76 1.06
CA MET A 326 -10.96 -10.76 0.93
C MET A 326 -10.31 -12.14 1.14
N LYS A 327 -11.10 -13.19 1.29
CA LYS A 327 -10.59 -14.56 1.43
C LYS A 327 -10.03 -15.08 0.11
N LEU A 328 -9.10 -16.01 0.20
CA LEU A 328 -8.63 -16.74 -0.98
C LEU A 328 -9.77 -17.58 -1.57
N LYS A 329 -9.86 -17.61 -2.91
CA LYS A 329 -10.87 -18.39 -3.64
C LYS A 329 -10.66 -19.90 -3.54
N LYS A 330 -9.42 -20.33 -3.29
CA LYS A 330 -9.05 -21.74 -3.06
C LYS A 330 -7.95 -21.80 -2.01
N GLU A 331 -7.83 -22.94 -1.35
CA GLU A 331 -6.81 -23.15 -0.31
C GLU A 331 -5.54 -23.79 -0.88
N GLY A 332 -4.40 -23.45 -0.27
CA GLY A 332 -3.11 -24.07 -0.54
C GLY A 332 -2.69 -23.98 -2.01
N ASN A 333 -2.12 -25.06 -2.52
CA ASN A 333 -1.63 -25.13 -3.90
C ASN A 333 -2.74 -25.13 -4.95
N ASP A 334 -3.99 -25.48 -4.60
CA ASP A 334 -5.12 -25.51 -5.54
C ASP A 334 -5.42 -24.12 -6.14
N LEU A 335 -5.09 -23.07 -5.40
CA LEU A 335 -5.20 -21.71 -5.93
C LEU A 335 -4.25 -21.52 -7.13
N CYS A 336 -3.00 -21.90 -6.98
CA CYS A 336 -1.98 -21.76 -8.03
C CYS A 336 -2.25 -22.71 -9.20
N LEU A 337 -2.64 -23.94 -8.91
CA LEU A 337 -2.93 -24.98 -9.90
C LEU A 337 -4.23 -24.74 -10.68
N SER A 338 -5.02 -23.73 -10.33
CA SER A 338 -6.14 -23.32 -11.20
C SER A 338 -5.68 -22.67 -12.52
N CYS A 339 -4.46 -22.20 -12.59
CA CYS A 339 -3.86 -21.59 -13.78
C CYS A 339 -2.53 -22.27 -14.21
N HIS A 340 -1.76 -22.77 -13.23
CA HIS A 340 -0.49 -23.42 -13.47
C HIS A 340 -0.64 -24.93 -13.68
N THR A 341 0.23 -25.51 -14.53
CA THR A 341 0.22 -26.95 -14.80
C THR A 341 0.51 -27.78 -13.55
N PRO A 342 -0.18 -28.95 -13.36
CA PRO A 342 0.09 -29.87 -12.25
C PRO A 342 1.55 -30.36 -12.15
N ASN A 343 2.34 -30.24 -13.22
CA ASN A 343 3.76 -30.61 -13.20
C ASN A 343 4.57 -29.79 -12.20
N TYR A 344 4.09 -28.60 -11.79
CA TYR A 344 4.74 -27.82 -10.74
C TYR A 344 4.46 -28.32 -9.32
N ALA A 345 3.48 -29.21 -9.13
CA ALA A 345 3.10 -29.74 -7.81
C ALA A 345 3.76 -31.09 -7.51
N ASN A 346 4.79 -31.49 -8.23
CA ASN A 346 5.45 -32.78 -8.05
C ASN A 346 6.89 -32.64 -7.51
N TYR A 347 7.46 -33.77 -7.09
CA TYR A 347 8.80 -33.82 -6.52
C TYR A 347 9.88 -33.30 -7.50
N GLU A 348 9.73 -33.56 -8.79
CA GLU A 348 10.69 -33.16 -9.82
C GLU A 348 10.80 -31.63 -9.99
N HIS A 349 9.78 -30.89 -9.53
CA HIS A 349 9.84 -29.44 -9.52
C HIS A 349 10.39 -28.90 -8.22
N HIS A 350 9.89 -29.32 -7.06
CA HIS A 350 10.25 -28.67 -5.81
C HIS A 350 11.23 -29.49 -4.93
N PHE A 351 11.52 -30.74 -5.27
CA PHE A 351 12.46 -31.64 -4.58
C PHE A 351 12.15 -31.90 -3.11
N HIS A 352 10.90 -31.71 -2.69
CA HIS A 352 10.41 -31.98 -1.34
C HIS A 352 9.30 -33.02 -1.38
N LYS A 353 9.00 -33.61 -0.22
CA LYS A 353 7.88 -34.55 -0.11
C LYS A 353 6.57 -33.80 -0.41
N VAL A 354 5.78 -34.30 -1.35
CA VAL A 354 4.47 -33.74 -1.73
C VAL A 354 3.51 -33.69 -0.54
N ASN A 355 2.59 -32.75 -0.55
CA ASN A 355 1.60 -32.54 0.52
C ASN A 355 2.24 -32.21 1.89
N THR A 356 3.40 -31.59 1.90
CA THR A 356 4.02 -31.03 3.11
C THR A 356 4.12 -29.52 2.98
N GLU A 357 4.44 -28.81 4.08
CA GLU A 357 4.69 -27.39 4.09
C GLU A 357 5.80 -27.00 3.10
N ALA A 358 6.85 -27.81 3.00
CA ALA A 358 7.97 -27.59 2.08
C ALA A 358 7.58 -27.68 0.59
N SER A 359 6.44 -28.27 0.25
CA SER A 359 5.92 -28.36 -1.12
C SER A 359 4.84 -27.33 -1.44
N GLN A 360 4.59 -26.37 -0.54
CA GLN A 360 3.67 -25.26 -0.81
C GLN A 360 4.30 -24.25 -1.75
N CYS A 361 3.65 -23.96 -2.87
CA CYS A 361 4.11 -23.00 -3.90
C CYS A 361 4.49 -21.65 -3.28
N ILE A 362 3.67 -21.19 -2.34
CA ILE A 362 3.84 -19.88 -1.68
C ILE A 362 5.12 -19.81 -0.81
N ASN A 363 5.65 -20.92 -0.32
CA ASN A 363 6.86 -20.90 0.51
C ASN A 363 8.14 -20.65 -0.30
N CYS A 364 8.09 -20.91 -1.62
CA CYS A 364 9.21 -20.63 -2.54
C CYS A 364 8.99 -19.38 -3.37
N HIS A 365 7.74 -19.11 -3.82
CA HIS A 365 7.43 -18.06 -4.77
C HIS A 365 6.79 -16.82 -4.15
N MET A 366 6.33 -16.89 -2.90
CA MET A 366 5.78 -15.80 -2.11
C MET A 366 6.38 -15.83 -0.70
N THR A 367 7.68 -15.66 -0.61
CA THR A 367 8.35 -15.61 0.70
C THR A 367 7.75 -14.52 1.58
N GLY A 368 7.70 -14.75 2.89
CA GLY A 368 7.06 -13.82 3.79
C GLY A 368 7.99 -13.32 4.89
N ARG A 369 7.55 -12.24 5.53
CA ARG A 369 8.23 -11.63 6.67
C ARG A 369 7.21 -11.21 7.71
N THR A 370 7.65 -11.11 8.96
CA THR A 370 6.81 -10.60 10.04
C THR A 370 7.00 -9.09 10.15
N TYR A 371 5.91 -8.35 10.04
CA TYR A 371 5.83 -6.91 10.25
C TYR A 371 5.11 -6.60 11.56
N MET A 372 5.26 -5.39 12.08
CA MET A 372 4.57 -4.92 13.28
C MET A 372 4.63 -5.90 14.47
N GLY A 373 5.70 -6.71 14.55
CA GLY A 373 5.95 -7.64 15.66
C GLY A 373 5.26 -9.00 15.59
N ASN A 374 4.12 -9.16 14.91
CA ASN A 374 3.40 -10.44 14.84
C ASN A 374 2.61 -10.70 13.55
N ASP A 375 2.60 -9.75 12.60
CA ASP A 375 1.83 -9.85 11.37
C ASP A 375 2.70 -10.41 10.24
N PHE A 376 2.54 -11.70 9.94
CA PHE A 376 3.27 -12.37 8.88
C PHE A 376 2.58 -12.14 7.53
N ARG A 377 3.27 -11.43 6.63
CA ARG A 377 2.79 -11.11 5.28
C ARG A 377 3.70 -11.70 4.22
N ARG A 378 3.11 -12.07 3.08
CA ARG A 378 3.80 -12.63 1.92
C ARG A 378 4.10 -11.58 0.87
N ASP A 379 5.28 -11.70 0.26
CA ASP A 379 5.69 -10.89 -0.88
C ASP A 379 4.90 -11.32 -2.13
N HIS A 380 4.20 -10.40 -2.76
CA HIS A 380 3.38 -10.63 -3.95
C HIS A 380 4.14 -10.44 -5.26
N SER A 381 5.47 -10.41 -5.24
CA SER A 381 6.28 -10.35 -6.46
C SER A 381 6.36 -11.68 -7.22
N PHE A 382 5.91 -12.78 -6.62
CA PHE A 382 5.85 -14.13 -7.23
C PHE A 382 7.15 -14.56 -7.89
N ARG A 383 8.25 -14.41 -7.18
CA ARG A 383 9.59 -14.61 -7.72
C ARG A 383 9.96 -16.06 -7.89
N ILE A 384 10.84 -16.32 -8.86
CA ILE A 384 11.65 -17.53 -8.89
C ILE A 384 12.77 -17.34 -7.85
N PRO A 385 13.05 -18.36 -6.99
CA PRO A 385 14.14 -18.28 -6.02
C PRO A 385 15.50 -18.03 -6.69
N ARG A 386 16.23 -17.03 -6.20
CA ARG A 386 17.52 -16.57 -6.74
C ARG A 386 18.61 -16.55 -5.65
N PRO A 387 19.01 -17.73 -5.12
CA PRO A 387 20.06 -17.80 -4.10
C PRO A 387 21.44 -17.35 -4.63
N ASP A 388 21.68 -17.35 -5.95
CA ASP A 388 22.84 -16.75 -6.57
C ASP A 388 22.96 -15.24 -6.32
N GLN A 389 21.83 -14.51 -6.30
CA GLN A 389 21.80 -13.10 -5.91
C GLN A 389 22.11 -12.92 -4.41
N SER A 390 21.66 -13.86 -3.57
CA SER A 390 22.02 -13.85 -2.14
C SER A 390 23.50 -14.00 -1.89
N VAL A 391 24.19 -14.84 -2.65
CA VAL A 391 25.66 -15.03 -2.54
C VAL A 391 26.42 -13.74 -2.81
N ASN A 392 25.96 -12.96 -3.78
CA ASN A 392 26.70 -11.79 -4.26
C ASN A 392 26.28 -10.47 -3.60
N PHE A 393 25.02 -10.37 -3.14
CA PHE A 393 24.42 -9.09 -2.71
C PHE A 393 23.65 -9.19 -1.39
N ASP A 394 23.74 -10.31 -0.68
CA ASP A 394 23.04 -10.55 0.60
C ASP A 394 21.52 -10.33 0.55
N THR A 395 20.92 -10.54 -0.62
CA THR A 395 19.46 -10.53 -0.77
C THR A 395 18.85 -11.82 -0.18
N PRO A 396 17.62 -11.79 0.34
CA PRO A 396 17.01 -13.01 0.89
C PRO A 396 16.66 -14.01 -0.22
N ASN A 397 16.63 -15.30 0.12
CA ASN A 397 16.13 -16.34 -0.77
C ASN A 397 15.24 -17.33 -0.03
N ALA A 398 14.34 -17.98 -0.76
CA ALA A 398 13.36 -18.88 -0.21
C ALA A 398 13.96 -20.12 0.49
N CYS A 399 15.09 -20.63 0.00
CA CYS A 399 15.69 -21.86 0.56
C CYS A 399 16.13 -21.66 2.02
N ASN A 400 16.81 -20.55 2.29
CA ASN A 400 17.34 -20.26 3.63
C ASN A 400 16.29 -19.82 4.65
N ASN A 401 15.03 -19.63 4.26
CA ASN A 401 13.92 -19.44 5.20
C ASN A 401 13.61 -20.72 6.02
N CYS A 402 13.95 -21.89 5.48
CA CYS A 402 13.75 -23.19 6.13
C CYS A 402 15.08 -23.91 6.37
N HIS A 403 16.05 -23.75 5.49
CA HIS A 403 17.41 -24.30 5.58
C HIS A 403 18.37 -23.26 6.16
N ASP A 404 18.08 -22.78 7.35
CA ASP A 404 18.82 -21.73 8.06
C ASP A 404 20.20 -22.20 8.54
N ASP A 405 20.43 -23.54 8.60
CA ASP A 405 21.71 -24.17 8.85
C ASP A 405 22.62 -24.22 7.62
N LYS A 406 22.14 -23.85 6.44
CA LYS A 406 22.87 -23.86 5.17
C LYS A 406 23.23 -22.46 4.69
N SER A 407 24.31 -22.38 3.90
CA SER A 407 24.71 -21.14 3.25
C SER A 407 23.86 -20.83 1.99
N ALA A 408 23.85 -19.56 1.58
CA ALA A 408 23.29 -19.16 0.29
C ALA A 408 23.99 -19.86 -0.88
N SER A 409 25.33 -20.12 -0.78
CA SER A 409 26.08 -20.86 -1.78
C SER A 409 25.58 -22.31 -1.93
N TRP A 410 25.26 -22.98 -0.82
CA TRP A 410 24.64 -24.31 -0.88
C TRP A 410 23.33 -24.30 -1.67
N ALA A 411 22.47 -23.31 -1.43
CA ALA A 411 21.23 -23.16 -2.17
C ALA A 411 21.46 -22.84 -3.65
N ALA A 412 22.43 -21.99 -3.97
CA ALA A 412 22.79 -21.66 -5.34
C ALA A 412 23.33 -22.90 -6.11
N ASP A 413 24.21 -23.68 -5.49
CA ASP A 413 24.74 -24.91 -6.07
C ASP A 413 23.63 -25.94 -6.32
N PHE A 414 22.70 -26.09 -5.38
CA PHE A 414 21.51 -26.95 -5.53
C PHE A 414 20.66 -26.54 -6.74
N ILE A 415 20.39 -25.24 -6.90
CA ILE A 415 19.63 -24.74 -8.05
C ILE A 415 20.38 -24.98 -9.37
N VAL A 416 21.69 -24.81 -9.40
CA VAL A 416 22.51 -25.13 -10.59
C VAL A 416 22.46 -26.62 -10.90
N GLU A 417 22.59 -27.49 -9.89
CA GLU A 417 22.51 -28.94 -10.07
C GLU A 417 21.15 -29.37 -10.66
N LYS A 418 20.03 -28.81 -10.18
CA LYS A 418 18.69 -29.29 -10.53
C LYS A 418 18.11 -28.62 -11.78
N TYR A 419 18.45 -27.37 -12.03
CA TYR A 419 17.83 -26.56 -13.11
C TYR A 419 18.86 -26.05 -14.15
N GLY A 420 20.14 -26.33 -13.98
CA GLY A 420 21.21 -25.79 -14.82
C GLY A 420 21.72 -24.44 -14.35
N ALA A 421 22.77 -23.94 -14.99
CA ALA A 421 23.41 -22.68 -14.66
C ALA A 421 22.74 -21.45 -15.30
N GLU A 422 22.05 -21.65 -16.41
CA GLU A 422 21.38 -20.56 -17.13
C GLU A 422 20.15 -20.08 -16.39
N ARG A 423 19.96 -18.77 -16.35
CA ARG A 423 18.78 -18.11 -15.78
C ARG A 423 18.14 -17.24 -16.85
N ALA A 424 16.81 -17.15 -16.82
CA ALA A 424 16.13 -16.16 -17.62
C ALA A 424 16.53 -14.76 -17.14
N ASP A 425 16.72 -13.87 -18.08
CA ASP A 425 17.01 -12.47 -17.84
C ASP A 425 15.92 -11.83 -16.98
N HIS A 426 16.31 -11.07 -15.95
CA HIS A 426 15.39 -10.44 -15.01
C HIS A 426 15.92 -9.08 -14.59
N PHE A 427 15.04 -8.11 -14.46
CA PHE A 427 15.40 -6.73 -14.07
C PHE A 427 16.25 -6.66 -12.79
N SER A 428 16.07 -7.59 -11.85
CA SER A 428 16.86 -7.61 -10.60
C SER A 428 18.35 -7.85 -10.85
N ASP A 429 18.73 -8.60 -11.88
CA ASP A 429 20.14 -8.81 -12.21
C ASP A 429 20.81 -7.49 -12.59
N HIS A 430 20.09 -6.67 -13.36
CA HIS A 430 20.56 -5.38 -13.82
C HIS A 430 20.50 -4.31 -12.73
N LEU A 431 19.47 -4.30 -11.86
CA LEU A 431 19.46 -3.44 -10.67
C LEU A 431 20.67 -3.74 -9.78
N LEU A 432 20.92 -5.01 -9.48
CA LEU A 432 22.05 -5.43 -8.65
C LEU A 432 23.40 -5.08 -9.30
N LYS A 433 23.53 -5.21 -10.63
CA LYS A 433 24.68 -4.74 -11.38
C LYS A 433 24.91 -3.24 -11.20
N GLY A 434 23.83 -2.44 -11.25
CA GLY A 434 23.84 -1.00 -10.99
C GLY A 434 24.31 -0.67 -9.58
N TYR A 435 23.72 -1.31 -8.57
CA TYR A 435 24.10 -1.16 -7.16
C TYR A 435 25.53 -1.63 -6.88
N GLY A 436 26.04 -2.61 -7.62
CA GLY A 436 27.43 -3.08 -7.57
C GLY A 436 28.44 -2.13 -8.21
N GLY A 437 28.04 -0.94 -8.62
CA GLY A 437 28.91 0.13 -9.14
C GLY A 437 29.00 0.21 -10.65
N ASN A 438 28.32 -0.65 -11.42
CA ASN A 438 28.23 -0.53 -12.87
C ASN A 438 26.88 0.10 -13.27
N LYS A 439 26.85 1.44 -13.38
CA LYS A 439 25.63 2.21 -13.69
C LYS A 439 24.94 1.82 -14.99
N ASP A 440 25.63 1.14 -15.93
CA ASP A 440 25.00 0.61 -17.14
C ASP A 440 23.86 -0.37 -16.81
N GLY A 441 23.94 -1.06 -15.66
CA GLY A 441 22.85 -1.91 -15.17
C GLY A 441 21.53 -1.17 -15.05
N PHE A 442 21.53 0.05 -14.51
CA PHE A 442 20.31 0.86 -14.43
C PHE A 442 19.80 1.27 -15.81
N LEU A 443 20.71 1.61 -16.76
CA LEU A 443 20.33 1.95 -18.13
C LEU A 443 19.72 0.74 -18.86
N GLU A 444 20.22 -0.47 -18.59
CA GLU A 444 19.66 -1.71 -19.12
C GLU A 444 18.22 -1.91 -18.64
N VAL A 445 17.93 -1.63 -17.34
CA VAL A 445 16.55 -1.69 -16.81
C VAL A 445 15.66 -0.64 -17.48
N VAL A 446 16.12 0.61 -17.57
CA VAL A 446 15.34 1.71 -18.13
C VAL A 446 14.97 1.47 -19.60
N SER A 447 15.92 0.99 -20.40
CA SER A 447 15.77 0.82 -21.85
C SER A 447 14.95 -0.41 -22.26
N ASN A 448 14.74 -1.37 -21.36
CA ASN A 448 13.97 -2.56 -21.66
C ASN A 448 12.49 -2.36 -21.28
N GLU A 449 11.66 -2.12 -22.29
CA GLU A 449 10.21 -1.90 -22.11
C GLU A 449 9.43 -3.12 -21.60
N LEU A 450 10.04 -4.32 -21.65
CA LEU A 450 9.46 -5.54 -21.11
C LEU A 450 9.63 -5.67 -19.58
N TYR A 451 10.45 -4.80 -18.98
CA TYR A 451 10.60 -4.79 -17.53
C TYR A 451 9.51 -3.96 -16.86
N PRO A 452 9.11 -4.32 -15.63
CA PRO A 452 8.07 -3.64 -14.89
C PRO A 452 8.32 -2.13 -14.77
N GLU A 453 7.27 -1.32 -14.96
CA GLU A 453 7.36 0.15 -14.90
C GLU A 453 7.95 0.65 -13.58
N ILE A 454 7.60 0.01 -12.45
CA ILE A 454 8.15 0.37 -11.14
C ILE A 454 9.66 0.07 -11.04
N ALA A 455 10.14 -1.00 -11.66
CA ALA A 455 11.58 -1.31 -11.71
C ALA A 455 12.32 -0.29 -12.57
N ARG A 456 11.73 0.10 -13.70
CA ARG A 456 12.28 1.13 -14.60
C ARG A 456 12.33 2.50 -13.92
N ALA A 457 11.26 2.89 -13.22
CA ALA A 457 11.21 4.11 -12.42
C ALA A 457 12.26 4.10 -11.29
N THR A 458 12.42 2.95 -10.61
CA THR A 458 13.46 2.74 -9.60
C THR A 458 14.86 2.93 -10.21
N ALA A 459 15.13 2.34 -11.36
CA ALA A 459 16.43 2.44 -12.03
C ALA A 459 16.75 3.88 -12.46
N ILE A 460 15.76 4.64 -12.95
CA ILE A 460 15.91 6.08 -13.25
C ILE A 460 16.30 6.85 -11.98
N ASN A 461 15.56 6.65 -10.90
CA ASN A 461 15.81 7.32 -9.63
C ASN A 461 17.23 7.02 -9.12
N GLN A 462 17.65 5.74 -9.15
CA GLN A 462 18.97 5.33 -8.71
C GLN A 462 20.09 5.85 -9.62
N PHE A 463 19.89 5.84 -10.92
CA PHE A 463 20.87 6.38 -11.88
C PHE A 463 21.18 7.86 -11.65
N ILE A 464 20.12 8.64 -11.31
CA ILE A 464 20.25 10.09 -11.05
C ILE A 464 20.90 10.36 -9.69
N ASN A 465 20.53 9.60 -8.65
CA ASN A 465 20.87 9.91 -7.26
C ASN A 465 22.14 9.19 -6.75
N GLN A 466 22.66 8.20 -7.46
CA GLN A 466 23.96 7.62 -7.10
C GLN A 466 25.11 8.46 -7.66
N PRO A 467 26.10 8.79 -6.83
CA PRO A 467 27.24 9.61 -7.22
C PRO A 467 28.14 8.98 -8.30
#